data_63cd5091291b245ec1fa1308afc9eb0a
#
_entry.id   63cd5091291b245ec1fa1308afc9eb0a
#
_cell.length_a   1.000
_cell.length_b   1.000
_cell.length_c   1.000
_cell.angle_alpha   90.00
_cell.angle_beta   90.00
_cell.angle_gamma   90.00
#
_symmetry.space_group_name_H-M   'P 1'
#
loop_
_entity.id
_entity.type
_entity.pdbx_description
1 polymer ?
#
loop_
_entity_poly.entity_id
_entity_poly.type
_entity_poly.pdbx_seq_one_letter_code
_entity_poly.pdbx_strand_id
1 'polypeptide(L)'
;VWQMLGNLMPQYLTLVIPLAMFLGVLLAIRKFALSSELDAFLACGLSLHRLLVPSIFIAFLLLLVNVMVVGFVQPYSKYAYEELIFDVRSGALGAAIKSSEFTNLGEGLTLRIEESQNSGRELLDIFAQKEDADGHIFSISAKKGSFFASPDQKYIILRLFDGTLVDFDTNQNRPRILNFDMHDLPLEVPMFEQFRNRGDEAAEMTFYELWKNRGSGDAAVIATLHSRVARALSILIVPFLAVPRGLVAKRSGRALGISVGVFLLLLYHKVLEFGLDFAADGSFSPWLTIWVPTVVFVLITGRLYYIGAYQVGGTPLKNIEALADIITEAVKKIINQFRPASSHG
;
A
#
# COMPACT_ATOMS: atom_id res chain seq x y z
N VAL A 1 -2.68 8.76 14.74
CA VAL A 1 -3.52 8.82 13.52
C VAL A 1 -2.92 9.80 12.50
N TRP A 2 -2.64 11.07 12.84
CA TRP A 2 -2.09 12.05 11.88
C TRP A 2 -0.72 11.65 11.32
N GLN A 3 0.15 11.08 12.13
CA GLN A 3 1.46 10.57 11.68
C GLN A 3 1.31 9.39 10.71
N MET A 4 0.36 8.47 10.96
CA MET A 4 0.05 7.37 10.04
C MET A 4 -0.43 7.88 8.68
N LEU A 5 -1.35 8.86 8.68
CA LEU A 5 -1.82 9.48 7.43
C LEU A 5 -0.69 10.18 6.68
N GLY A 6 0.18 10.93 7.40
CA GLY A 6 1.34 11.59 6.82
C GLY A 6 2.31 10.61 6.15
N ASN A 7 2.57 9.46 6.77
CA ASN A 7 3.47 8.44 6.25
C ASN A 7 2.87 7.65 5.07
N LEU A 8 1.54 7.59 4.94
CA LEU A 8 0.88 6.99 3.78
C LEU A 8 0.87 7.90 2.54
N MET A 9 0.90 9.24 2.72
CA MET A 9 0.83 10.19 1.61
C MET A 9 1.83 9.92 0.48
N PRO A 10 3.13 9.71 0.73
CA PRO A 10 4.11 9.52 -0.34
C PRO A 10 3.84 8.29 -1.22
N GLN A 11 3.24 7.26 -0.66
CA GLN A 11 2.86 6.06 -1.42
C GLN A 11 1.79 6.38 -2.46
N TYR A 12 0.77 7.16 -2.09
CA TYR A 12 -0.31 7.56 -3.00
C TYR A 12 0.11 8.64 -4.01
N LEU A 13 1.10 9.49 -3.69
CA LEU A 13 1.61 10.49 -4.61
C LEU A 13 2.15 9.88 -5.90
N THR A 14 2.67 8.68 -5.86
CA THR A 14 3.15 7.94 -7.04
C THR A 14 2.06 7.72 -8.08
N LEU A 15 0.81 7.54 -7.66
CA LEU A 15 -0.37 7.42 -8.52
C LEU A 15 -0.99 8.78 -8.85
N VAL A 16 -1.07 9.66 -7.84
CA VAL A 16 -1.75 10.95 -7.97
C VAL A 16 -1.02 11.90 -8.92
N ILE A 17 0.33 11.93 -8.91
CA ILE A 17 1.12 12.82 -9.78
C ILE A 17 0.83 12.57 -11.26
N PRO A 18 0.95 11.35 -11.83
CA PRO A 18 0.63 11.12 -13.25
C PRO A 18 -0.84 11.34 -13.55
N LEU A 19 -1.75 11.04 -12.63
CA LEU A 19 -3.19 11.28 -12.80
C LEU A 19 -3.52 12.78 -12.83
N ALA A 20 -2.96 13.56 -11.92
CA ALA A 20 -3.12 15.02 -11.88
C ALA A 20 -2.53 15.68 -13.14
N MET A 21 -1.37 15.20 -13.61
CA MET A 21 -0.76 15.62 -14.87
C MET A 21 -1.69 15.35 -16.05
N PHE A 22 -2.24 14.14 -16.14
CA PHE A 22 -3.18 13.75 -17.19
C PHE A 22 -4.40 14.68 -17.21
N LEU A 23 -5.06 14.84 -16.05
CA LEU A 23 -6.27 15.67 -15.96
C LEU A 23 -5.95 17.13 -16.24
N GLY A 24 -4.85 17.67 -15.72
CA GLY A 24 -4.44 19.05 -15.95
C GLY A 24 -4.22 19.38 -17.42
N VAL A 25 -3.43 18.54 -18.12
CA VAL A 25 -3.17 18.72 -19.55
C VAL A 25 -4.46 18.52 -20.37
N LEU A 26 -5.23 17.48 -20.08
CA LEU A 26 -6.48 17.21 -20.77
C LEU A 26 -7.47 18.38 -20.64
N LEU A 27 -7.66 18.91 -19.43
CA LEU A 27 -8.57 20.03 -19.18
C LEU A 27 -8.09 21.31 -19.83
N ALA A 28 -6.77 21.58 -19.82
CA ALA A 28 -6.18 22.74 -20.51
C ALA A 28 -6.42 22.68 -22.03
N ILE A 29 -6.08 21.55 -22.67
CA ILE A 29 -6.30 21.37 -24.12
C ILE A 29 -7.79 21.44 -24.45
N ARG A 30 -8.64 20.87 -23.62
CA ARG A 30 -10.09 20.96 -23.79
C ARG A 30 -10.60 22.40 -23.73
N LYS A 31 -10.10 23.21 -22.78
CA LYS A 31 -10.45 24.63 -22.69
C LYS A 31 -10.13 25.35 -23.99
N PHE A 32 -8.92 25.17 -24.52
CA PHE A 32 -8.52 25.74 -25.83
C PHE A 32 -9.40 25.25 -27.00
N ALA A 33 -9.79 23.97 -26.99
CA ALA A 33 -10.65 23.43 -28.03
C ALA A 33 -12.08 23.98 -27.97
N LEU A 34 -12.62 24.28 -26.78
CA LEU A 34 -13.97 24.83 -26.60
C LEU A 34 -14.05 26.34 -26.88
N SER A 35 -12.99 27.10 -26.56
CA SER A 35 -12.92 28.56 -26.83
C SER A 35 -12.59 28.88 -28.29
N SER A 36 -12.43 27.87 -29.16
CA SER A 36 -11.98 28.03 -30.57
C SER A 36 -10.58 28.64 -30.73
N GLU A 37 -9.85 28.88 -29.61
CA GLU A 37 -8.46 29.33 -29.66
C GLU A 37 -7.56 28.31 -30.34
N LEU A 38 -7.85 27.02 -30.13
CA LEU A 38 -7.13 25.95 -30.78
C LEU A 38 -7.27 26.03 -32.32
N ASP A 39 -8.49 26.30 -32.84
CA ASP A 39 -8.74 26.41 -34.26
C ASP A 39 -7.94 27.62 -34.84
N ALA A 40 -7.85 28.72 -34.09
CA ALA A 40 -7.02 29.88 -34.45
C ALA A 40 -5.52 29.53 -34.47
N PHE A 41 -5.01 28.81 -33.48
CA PHE A 41 -3.61 28.34 -33.48
C PHE A 41 -3.30 27.43 -34.67
N LEU A 42 -4.20 26.49 -35.00
CA LEU A 42 -4.03 25.59 -36.13
C LEU A 42 -4.10 26.34 -37.45
N ALA A 43 -4.98 27.36 -37.60
CA ALA A 43 -5.07 28.24 -38.76
C ALA A 43 -3.80 29.07 -38.97
N CYS A 44 -3.10 29.47 -37.90
CA CYS A 44 -1.78 30.11 -37.96
C CYS A 44 -0.64 29.13 -38.30
N GLY A 45 -0.92 27.87 -38.63
CA GLY A 45 0.08 26.86 -38.95
C GLY A 45 0.81 26.23 -37.78
N LEU A 46 0.33 26.43 -36.55
CA LEU A 46 0.89 25.78 -35.38
C LEU A 46 0.47 24.30 -35.34
N SER A 47 1.45 23.43 -35.31
CA SER A 47 1.19 21.97 -35.24
C SER A 47 0.80 21.55 -33.81
N LEU A 48 0.07 20.43 -33.72
CA LEU A 48 -0.31 19.82 -32.43
C LEU A 48 0.92 19.49 -31.58
N HIS A 49 2.06 19.18 -32.21
CA HIS A 49 3.33 18.94 -31.50
C HIS A 49 3.82 20.14 -30.69
N ARG A 50 3.56 21.37 -31.14
CA ARG A 50 3.93 22.58 -30.38
C ARG A 50 3.12 22.73 -29.09
N LEU A 51 1.90 22.19 -29.05
CA LEU A 51 1.09 22.15 -27.83
C LEU A 51 1.59 21.09 -26.81
N LEU A 52 2.32 20.07 -27.30
CA LEU A 52 2.97 19.10 -26.42
C LEU A 52 4.17 19.65 -25.66
N VAL A 53 4.92 20.57 -26.26
CA VAL A 53 6.19 21.05 -25.71
C VAL A 53 6.04 21.56 -24.27
N PRO A 54 5.12 22.50 -23.93
CA PRO A 54 4.94 22.95 -22.57
C PRO A 54 4.47 21.82 -21.65
N SER A 55 3.65 20.90 -22.14
CA SER A 55 3.17 19.74 -21.38
C SER A 55 4.31 18.76 -21.05
N ILE A 56 5.23 18.52 -21.99
CA ILE A 56 6.42 17.68 -21.79
C ILE A 56 7.37 18.37 -20.79
N PHE A 57 7.53 19.67 -20.85
CA PHE A 57 8.36 20.41 -19.89
C PHE A 57 7.82 20.24 -18.45
N ILE A 58 6.50 20.41 -18.26
CA ILE A 58 5.85 20.16 -16.96
C ILE A 58 6.00 18.69 -16.55
N ALA A 59 5.84 17.73 -17.50
CA ALA A 59 6.04 16.31 -17.23
C ALA A 59 7.47 16.03 -16.75
N PHE A 60 8.46 16.69 -17.34
CA PHE A 60 9.85 16.56 -16.91
C PHE A 60 10.08 17.07 -15.47
N LEU A 61 9.50 18.22 -15.13
CA LEU A 61 9.57 18.75 -13.76
C LEU A 61 8.89 17.79 -12.77
N LEU A 62 7.70 17.28 -13.12
CA LEU A 62 6.97 16.31 -12.29
C LEU A 62 7.71 14.96 -12.19
N LEU A 63 8.42 14.55 -13.24
CA LEU A 63 9.30 13.37 -13.18
C LEU A 63 10.39 13.56 -12.13
N LEU A 64 11.07 14.71 -12.09
CA LEU A 64 12.10 14.99 -11.08
C LEU A 64 11.51 14.94 -9.67
N VAL A 65 10.36 15.57 -9.46
CA VAL A 65 9.64 15.51 -8.18
C VAL A 65 9.27 14.06 -7.83
N ASN A 66 8.73 13.31 -8.78
CA ASN A 66 8.34 11.92 -8.56
C ASN A 66 9.54 11.02 -8.24
N VAL A 67 10.67 11.18 -8.94
CA VAL A 67 11.92 10.47 -8.62
C VAL A 67 12.38 10.77 -7.20
N MET A 68 12.28 12.02 -6.76
CA MET A 68 12.62 12.39 -5.39
C MET A 68 11.67 11.73 -4.37
N VAL A 69 10.36 11.76 -4.64
CA VAL A 69 9.35 11.15 -3.77
C VAL A 69 9.54 9.64 -3.70
N VAL A 70 9.58 8.94 -4.84
CA VAL A 70 9.67 7.48 -4.91
C VAL A 70 11.04 6.96 -4.47
N GLY A 71 12.09 7.74 -4.74
CA GLY A 71 13.46 7.34 -4.46
C GLY A 71 13.91 7.54 -3.03
N PHE A 72 13.36 8.56 -2.36
CA PHE A 72 13.82 8.95 -1.03
C PHE A 72 12.67 9.05 -0.01
N VAL A 73 11.60 9.79 -0.31
CA VAL A 73 10.55 10.05 0.68
C VAL A 73 9.74 8.79 0.97
N GLN A 74 9.30 8.09 -0.06
CA GLN A 74 8.46 6.90 0.06
C GLN A 74 9.12 5.76 0.86
N PRO A 75 10.40 5.40 0.65
CA PRO A 75 11.07 4.35 1.44
C PRO A 75 11.08 4.64 2.95
N TYR A 76 11.42 5.87 3.33
CA TYR A 76 11.42 6.26 4.74
C TYR A 76 10.02 6.30 5.33
N SER A 77 9.06 6.82 4.58
CA SER A 77 7.66 6.89 5.03
C SER A 77 7.03 5.51 5.16
N LYS A 78 7.38 4.57 4.29
CA LYS A 78 6.91 3.18 4.39
C LYS A 78 7.42 2.53 5.68
N TYR A 79 8.71 2.63 5.95
CA TYR A 79 9.31 2.11 7.18
C TYR A 79 8.68 2.73 8.43
N ALA A 80 8.57 4.06 8.48
CA ALA A 80 7.96 4.76 9.61
C ALA A 80 6.47 4.42 9.80
N TYR A 81 5.75 4.09 8.72
CA TYR A 81 4.37 3.64 8.81
C TYR A 81 4.27 2.24 9.42
N GLU A 82 5.13 1.31 9.00
CA GLU A 82 5.15 -0.06 9.51
C GLU A 82 5.61 -0.11 10.98
N GLU A 83 6.59 0.73 11.35
CA GLU A 83 7.02 0.92 12.73
C GLU A 83 5.87 1.41 13.62
N LEU A 84 5.10 2.41 13.16
CA LEU A 84 3.92 2.89 13.88
C LEU A 84 2.82 1.84 14.01
N ILE A 85 2.59 1.01 12.98
CA ILE A 85 1.64 -0.10 13.06
C ILE A 85 2.11 -1.12 14.09
N PHE A 86 3.40 -1.43 14.07
CA PHE A 86 4.00 -2.34 15.04
C PHE A 86 3.83 -1.82 16.47
N ASP A 87 4.12 -0.54 16.71
CA ASP A 87 3.95 0.10 18.03
C ASP A 87 2.49 0.08 18.49
N VAL A 88 1.54 0.37 17.59
CA VAL A 88 0.11 0.33 17.91
C VAL A 88 -0.35 -1.10 18.22
N ARG A 89 0.11 -2.09 17.48
CA ARG A 89 -0.21 -3.49 17.72
C ARG A 89 0.39 -3.97 19.05
N SER A 90 1.65 -3.64 19.30
CA SER A 90 2.36 -3.98 20.54
C SER A 90 1.74 -3.31 21.75
N GLY A 91 1.42 -2.01 21.64
CA GLY A 91 0.72 -1.26 22.68
C GLY A 91 -0.72 -1.72 22.92
N ALA A 92 -1.45 -2.09 21.85
CA ALA A 92 -2.81 -2.62 21.98
C ALA A 92 -2.84 -3.97 22.68
N LEU A 93 -1.79 -4.78 22.56
CA LEU A 93 -1.67 -6.06 23.27
C LEU A 93 -1.35 -5.86 24.76
N GLY A 94 -0.48 -4.90 25.10
CA GLY A 94 -0.29 -4.51 26.50
C GLY A 94 -1.56 -3.94 27.14
N ALA A 95 -2.44 -3.30 26.34
CA ALA A 95 -3.74 -2.79 26.78
C ALA A 95 -4.86 -3.84 26.68
N ALA A 96 -4.70 -4.89 25.87
CA ALA A 96 -5.69 -5.96 25.69
C ALA A 96 -5.65 -7.01 26.81
N ILE A 97 -4.61 -6.99 27.66
CA ILE A 97 -4.65 -7.66 28.94
C ILE A 97 -5.62 -6.87 29.82
N LYS A 98 -6.92 -7.10 29.60
CA LYS A 98 -7.97 -6.48 30.40
C LYS A 98 -7.77 -6.90 31.86
N SER A 99 -7.76 -5.91 32.74
CA SER A 99 -7.78 -6.17 34.19
C SER A 99 -8.90 -7.13 34.51
N SER A 100 -8.59 -8.17 35.29
CA SER A 100 -9.54 -9.17 35.80
C SER A 100 -10.09 -10.21 34.82
N GLU A 101 -9.66 -10.25 33.54
CA GLU A 101 -10.02 -11.32 32.59
C GLU A 101 -8.86 -12.31 32.38
N PHE A 102 -9.20 -13.60 32.21
CA PHE A 102 -8.22 -14.62 31.80
C PHE A 102 -7.89 -14.45 30.31
N THR A 103 -6.65 -14.16 30.00
CA THR A 103 -6.14 -14.01 28.64
C THR A 103 -5.27 -15.21 28.29
N ASN A 104 -5.61 -15.94 27.24
CA ASN A 104 -4.77 -17.00 26.71
C ASN A 104 -3.72 -16.38 25.78
N LEU A 105 -2.44 -16.55 26.13
CA LEU A 105 -1.30 -16.02 25.39
C LEU A 105 -0.69 -17.00 24.39
N GLY A 106 -1.33 -18.18 24.21
CA GLY A 106 -0.80 -19.26 23.36
C GLY A 106 0.00 -20.29 24.19
N GLU A 107 0.38 -21.40 23.55
CA GLU A 107 1.17 -22.49 24.14
C GLU A 107 0.71 -22.98 25.52
N GLY A 108 -0.60 -22.98 25.76
CA GLY A 108 -1.17 -23.40 27.05
C GLY A 108 -0.98 -22.40 28.19
N LEU A 109 -0.48 -21.18 27.93
CA LEU A 109 -0.29 -20.15 28.94
C LEU A 109 -1.54 -19.27 29.06
N THR A 110 -2.16 -19.30 30.23
CA THR A 110 -3.27 -18.42 30.60
C THR A 110 -2.80 -17.45 31.68
N LEU A 111 -2.97 -16.16 31.43
CA LEU A 111 -2.58 -15.09 32.34
C LEU A 111 -3.80 -14.26 32.76
N ARG A 112 -3.89 -13.94 34.03
CA ARG A 112 -4.84 -12.97 34.60
C ARG A 112 -4.09 -11.95 35.43
N ILE A 113 -4.38 -10.68 35.22
CA ILE A 113 -3.83 -9.56 35.95
C ILE A 113 -5.00 -8.78 36.53
N GLU A 114 -5.05 -8.61 37.86
CA GLU A 114 -6.14 -7.89 38.48
C GLU A 114 -6.06 -6.39 38.22
N GLU A 115 -4.87 -5.78 38.34
CA GLU A 115 -4.65 -4.36 38.11
C GLU A 115 -3.33 -4.10 37.39
N SER A 116 -3.36 -3.19 36.44
CA SER A 116 -2.19 -2.75 35.68
C SER A 116 -1.99 -1.25 35.87
N GLN A 117 -0.83 -0.87 36.41
CA GLN A 117 -0.45 0.51 36.69
C GLN A 117 0.71 0.96 35.77
N ASN A 118 0.91 2.28 35.65
CA ASN A 118 1.99 2.88 34.87
C ASN A 118 2.05 2.41 33.39
N SER A 119 0.89 2.31 32.72
CA SER A 119 0.79 1.87 31.31
C SER A 119 1.36 0.47 31.07
N GLY A 120 1.11 -0.48 31.99
CA GLY A 120 1.53 -1.88 31.83
C GLY A 120 2.91 -2.21 32.40
N ARG A 121 3.59 -1.24 33.05
CA ARG A 121 4.92 -1.48 33.64
C ARG A 121 4.90 -2.13 35.01
N GLU A 122 3.84 -1.91 35.74
CA GLU A 122 3.63 -2.52 37.07
C GLU A 122 2.30 -3.27 37.07
N LEU A 123 2.37 -4.54 37.41
CA LEU A 123 1.23 -5.44 37.44
C LEU A 123 1.00 -5.87 38.87
N LEU A 124 -0.26 -5.91 39.30
CA LEU A 124 -0.66 -6.32 40.66
C LEU A 124 -1.59 -7.53 40.59
N ASP A 125 -1.45 -8.43 41.58
CA ASP A 125 -2.23 -9.64 41.74
C ASP A 125 -2.33 -10.47 40.46
N ILE A 126 -1.18 -11.06 40.11
CA ILE A 126 -0.97 -11.82 38.88
C ILE A 126 -1.24 -13.30 39.14
N PHE A 127 -2.04 -13.90 38.26
CA PHE A 127 -2.20 -15.33 38.19
C PHE A 127 -1.80 -15.82 36.80
N ALA A 128 -0.87 -16.77 36.74
CA ALA A 128 -0.45 -17.40 35.50
C ALA A 128 -0.58 -18.90 35.63
N GLN A 129 -1.11 -19.54 34.60
CA GLN A 129 -1.20 -21.00 34.49
C GLN A 129 -0.61 -21.43 33.16
N LYS A 130 0.35 -22.35 33.21
CA LYS A 130 0.94 -22.96 32.03
C LYS A 130 0.71 -24.45 32.07
N GLU A 131 0.21 -25.02 30.97
CA GLU A 131 0.11 -26.45 30.72
C GLU A 131 1.22 -26.85 29.77
N ASP A 132 2.10 -27.77 30.19
CA ASP A 132 3.19 -28.29 29.37
C ASP A 132 2.69 -29.43 28.47
N ALA A 133 3.43 -29.74 27.40
CA ALA A 133 3.11 -30.81 26.44
C ALA A 133 2.96 -32.20 27.10
N ASP A 134 3.57 -32.41 28.25
CA ASP A 134 3.51 -33.63 29.06
C ASP A 134 2.33 -33.66 30.04
N GLY A 135 1.43 -32.67 30.00
CA GLY A 135 0.25 -32.59 30.88
C GLY A 135 0.57 -32.09 32.30
N HIS A 136 1.74 -31.51 32.56
CA HIS A 136 2.05 -30.84 33.81
C HIS A 136 1.42 -29.45 33.85
N ILE A 137 0.74 -29.13 34.94
CA ILE A 137 0.09 -27.84 35.14
C ILE A 137 0.87 -27.05 36.19
N PHE A 138 1.46 -25.96 35.78
CA PHE A 138 2.12 -25.00 36.65
C PHE A 138 1.18 -23.80 36.89
N SER A 139 0.84 -23.55 38.12
CA SER A 139 0.05 -22.39 38.54
C SER A 139 0.91 -21.45 39.38
N ILE A 140 1.01 -20.19 38.98
CA ILE A 140 1.81 -19.18 39.63
C ILE A 140 0.89 -18.07 40.11
N SER A 141 0.97 -17.69 41.35
CA SER A 141 0.31 -16.50 41.90
C SER A 141 1.35 -15.57 42.49
N ALA A 142 1.34 -14.29 42.12
CA ALA A 142 2.29 -13.30 42.59
C ALA A 142 1.61 -11.96 42.86
N LYS A 143 2.07 -11.26 43.92
CA LYS A 143 1.50 -9.96 44.30
C LYS A 143 1.86 -8.85 43.33
N LYS A 144 3.06 -8.91 42.79
CA LYS A 144 3.57 -7.90 41.84
C LYS A 144 4.32 -8.54 40.71
N GLY A 145 4.35 -7.86 39.57
CA GLY A 145 5.16 -8.26 38.42
C GLY A 145 5.43 -7.12 37.46
N SER A 146 6.38 -7.36 36.60
CA SER A 146 6.75 -6.42 35.53
C SER A 146 7.30 -7.17 34.34
N PHE A 147 7.04 -6.62 33.14
CA PHE A 147 7.60 -7.15 31.92
C PHE A 147 8.98 -6.57 31.62
N PHE A 148 9.93 -7.43 31.30
CA PHE A 148 11.27 -7.05 30.86
C PHE A 148 11.58 -7.74 29.53
N ALA A 149 12.25 -7.03 28.64
CA ALA A 149 12.82 -7.66 27.45
C ALA A 149 14.07 -8.49 27.87
N SER A 150 14.21 -9.70 27.33
CA SER A 150 15.43 -10.49 27.50
C SER A 150 16.64 -9.72 26.94
N PRO A 151 17.86 -9.87 27.51
CA PRO A 151 19.08 -9.29 26.95
C PRO A 151 19.30 -9.65 25.47
N ASP A 152 18.93 -10.87 25.08
CA ASP A 152 18.99 -11.35 23.69
C ASP A 152 17.78 -10.95 22.84
N GLN A 153 16.83 -10.22 23.43
CA GLN A 153 15.62 -9.65 22.80
C GLN A 153 14.74 -10.67 22.05
N LYS A 154 14.88 -11.97 22.36
CA LYS A 154 14.10 -13.05 21.73
C LYS A 154 12.80 -13.39 22.47
N TYR A 155 12.68 -13.06 23.74
CA TYR A 155 11.52 -13.34 24.59
C TYR A 155 11.32 -12.25 25.61
N ILE A 156 10.12 -12.17 26.14
CA ILE A 156 9.78 -11.32 27.27
C ILE A 156 9.92 -12.16 28.52
N ILE A 157 10.46 -11.53 29.53
CA ILE A 157 10.52 -12.09 30.86
C ILE A 157 9.44 -11.40 31.69
N LEU A 158 8.46 -12.16 32.18
CA LEU A 158 7.55 -11.71 33.23
C LEU A 158 8.23 -11.97 34.56
N ARG A 159 8.77 -10.93 35.15
CA ARG A 159 9.37 -10.99 36.48
C ARG A 159 8.30 -10.81 37.53
N LEU A 160 8.15 -11.82 38.35
CA LEU A 160 7.16 -11.92 39.43
C LEU A 160 7.83 -11.75 40.78
N PHE A 161 7.15 -11.04 41.68
CA PHE A 161 7.63 -10.77 43.02
C PHE A 161 6.62 -11.24 44.07
N ASP A 162 7.11 -11.75 45.20
CA ASP A 162 6.31 -12.23 46.34
C ASP A 162 5.22 -13.22 45.88
N GLY A 163 5.61 -14.36 45.38
CA GLY A 163 4.68 -15.32 44.80
C GLY A 163 4.84 -16.75 45.28
N THR A 164 3.87 -17.55 44.84
CA THR A 164 3.80 -19.00 45.08
C THR A 164 3.62 -19.71 43.75
N LEU A 165 4.46 -20.69 43.48
CA LEU A 165 4.33 -21.60 42.33
C LEU A 165 3.82 -22.95 42.86
N VAL A 166 2.76 -23.44 42.24
CA VAL A 166 2.18 -24.75 42.53
C VAL A 166 2.34 -25.62 41.30
N ASP A 167 3.12 -26.68 41.42
CA ASP A 167 3.35 -27.65 40.34
C ASP A 167 2.51 -28.90 40.64
N PHE A 168 1.58 -29.20 39.71
CA PHE A 168 0.75 -30.41 39.76
C PHE A 168 1.34 -31.44 38.77
N ASP A 169 2.05 -32.43 39.32
CA ASP A 169 2.43 -33.62 38.56
C ASP A 169 1.28 -34.59 38.57
N THR A 170 0.68 -34.82 37.40
CA THR A 170 -0.47 -35.74 37.23
C THR A 170 -0.12 -37.18 37.62
N ASN A 171 1.16 -37.55 37.61
CA ASN A 171 1.59 -38.92 37.95
C ASN A 171 1.83 -39.16 39.43
N GLN A 172 2.10 -38.11 40.24
CA GLN A 172 2.47 -38.26 41.63
C GLN A 172 1.36 -37.88 42.64
N ASN A 173 0.25 -37.31 42.18
CA ASN A 173 -0.91 -36.89 43.01
C ASN A 173 -0.57 -36.08 44.28
N ARG A 174 0.57 -35.40 44.29
CA ARG A 174 1.01 -34.49 45.35
C ARG A 174 1.50 -33.17 44.76
N PRO A 175 0.83 -32.04 45.06
CA PRO A 175 1.30 -30.73 44.61
C PRO A 175 2.63 -30.35 45.28
N ARG A 176 3.55 -29.84 44.49
CA ARG A 176 4.77 -29.19 44.99
C ARG A 176 4.49 -27.69 45.10
N ILE A 177 4.73 -27.13 46.26
CA ILE A 177 4.52 -25.70 46.52
C ILE A 177 5.89 -25.08 46.74
N LEU A 178 6.22 -24.08 45.92
CA LEU A 178 7.43 -23.27 45.98
C LEU A 178 7.04 -21.81 46.23
N ASN A 179 7.47 -21.24 47.36
CA ASN A 179 7.37 -19.82 47.60
C ASN A 179 8.65 -19.13 47.14
N PHE A 180 8.50 -18.00 46.43
CA PHE A 180 9.63 -17.24 45.90
C PHE A 180 9.48 -15.74 46.18
N ASP A 181 10.60 -15.09 46.41
CA ASP A 181 10.67 -13.62 46.49
C ASP A 181 10.71 -13.01 45.09
N MET A 182 11.38 -13.69 44.13
CA MET A 182 11.47 -13.28 42.72
C MET A 182 11.53 -14.54 41.85
N HIS A 183 10.75 -14.52 40.77
CA HIS A 183 10.75 -15.58 39.76
C HIS A 183 10.61 -14.98 38.37
N ASP A 184 11.46 -15.40 37.44
CA ASP A 184 11.44 -14.97 36.04
C ASP A 184 10.74 -16.04 35.20
N LEU A 185 9.58 -15.70 34.64
CA LEU A 185 8.84 -16.55 33.71
C LEU A 185 9.12 -16.09 32.28
N PRO A 186 9.91 -16.86 31.48
CA PRO A 186 10.10 -16.54 30.09
C PRO A 186 8.81 -16.80 29.32
N LEU A 187 8.31 -15.77 28.64
CA LEU A 187 7.15 -15.83 27.78
C LEU A 187 7.65 -15.92 26.34
N GLU A 188 7.48 -17.07 25.70
CA GLU A 188 7.68 -17.23 24.28
C GLU A 188 6.48 -16.63 23.53
N VAL A 189 6.27 -15.34 23.73
CA VAL A 189 5.25 -14.63 22.99
C VAL A 189 5.91 -14.13 21.70
N PRO A 190 5.47 -14.53 20.51
CA PRO A 190 6.03 -14.06 19.24
C PRO A 190 5.83 -12.55 19.00
N MET A 191 5.58 -11.80 20.05
CA MET A 191 4.95 -10.49 20.06
C MET A 191 5.88 -9.30 20.32
N PHE A 192 7.15 -9.56 20.64
CA PHE A 192 8.13 -8.49 20.89
C PHE A 192 9.42 -8.72 20.11
N GLU A 193 9.26 -9.13 18.83
CA GLU A 193 10.34 -8.88 17.90
C GLU A 193 10.57 -7.38 17.88
N GLN A 194 11.82 -6.96 18.06
CA GLN A 194 12.16 -5.57 17.71
C GLN A 194 11.71 -5.32 16.29
N PHE A 195 11.06 -4.19 16.08
CA PHE A 195 10.77 -3.81 14.70
C PHE A 195 12.07 -3.89 13.90
N ARG A 196 12.03 -4.62 12.80
CA ARG A 196 13.18 -4.90 11.93
C ARG A 196 13.93 -3.63 11.54
N ASN A 197 15.18 -3.75 11.20
CA ASN A 197 15.96 -2.62 10.73
C ASN A 197 15.43 -2.11 9.38
N ARG A 198 15.57 -0.80 9.13
CA ARG A 198 15.21 -0.21 7.84
C ARG A 198 16.09 -0.81 6.74
N GLY A 199 15.46 -1.21 5.64
CA GLY A 199 16.14 -1.75 4.47
C GLY A 199 16.20 -3.27 4.41
N ASP A 200 15.58 -3.98 5.35
CA ASP A 200 15.40 -5.43 5.26
C ASP A 200 14.41 -5.78 4.14
N GLU A 201 13.44 -4.90 3.87
CA GLU A 201 12.58 -5.02 2.68
C GLU A 201 13.05 -4.11 1.54
N ALA A 202 13.04 -4.64 0.32
CA ALA A 202 13.41 -3.89 -0.89
C ALA A 202 12.56 -2.61 -1.09
N ALA A 203 11.30 -2.62 -0.64
CA ALA A 203 10.40 -1.47 -0.74
C ALA A 203 10.83 -0.27 0.12
N GLU A 204 11.62 -0.49 1.18
CA GLU A 204 12.13 0.53 2.10
C GLU A 204 13.52 1.05 1.71
N MET A 205 14.16 0.42 0.75
CA MET A 205 15.46 0.86 0.23
C MET A 205 15.29 2.10 -0.64
N THR A 206 16.18 3.05 -0.48
CA THR A 206 16.30 4.21 -1.39
C THR A 206 16.79 3.79 -2.77
N PHE A 207 16.72 4.68 -3.78
CA PHE A 207 17.29 4.39 -5.10
C PHE A 207 18.78 4.05 -5.03
N TYR A 208 19.53 4.72 -4.18
CA TYR A 208 20.94 4.48 -4.00
C TYR A 208 21.21 3.08 -3.40
N GLU A 209 20.46 2.71 -2.37
CA GLU A 209 20.56 1.40 -1.72
C GLU A 209 20.18 0.27 -2.68
N LEU A 210 19.07 0.42 -3.44
CA LEU A 210 18.66 -0.54 -4.47
C LEU A 210 19.74 -0.70 -5.56
N TRP A 211 20.33 0.41 -6.01
CA TRP A 211 21.39 0.36 -7.01
C TRP A 211 22.65 -0.33 -6.48
N LYS A 212 23.04 -0.05 -5.25
CA LYS A 212 24.18 -0.68 -4.60
C LYS A 212 23.98 -2.20 -4.43
N ASN A 213 22.77 -2.60 -4.03
CA ASN A 213 22.43 -4.00 -3.73
C ASN A 213 21.93 -4.78 -4.97
N ARG A 214 21.94 -4.19 -6.17
CA ARG A 214 21.44 -4.88 -7.39
C ARG A 214 22.18 -6.18 -7.73
N GLY A 215 23.38 -6.36 -7.19
CA GLY A 215 24.22 -7.56 -7.36
C GLY A 215 24.04 -8.63 -6.29
N SER A 216 23.17 -8.42 -5.31
CA SER A 216 22.95 -9.38 -4.21
C SER A 216 22.28 -10.69 -4.62
N GLY A 217 21.67 -10.72 -5.82
CA GLY A 217 20.87 -11.86 -6.28
C GLY A 217 19.43 -11.85 -5.75
N ASP A 218 19.06 -10.87 -4.93
CA ASP A 218 17.69 -10.71 -4.43
C ASP A 218 16.76 -10.19 -5.53
N ALA A 219 15.78 -11.02 -5.90
CA ALA A 219 14.80 -10.72 -6.92
C ALA A 219 13.96 -9.49 -6.58
N ALA A 220 13.61 -9.30 -5.29
CA ALA A 220 12.80 -8.18 -4.83
C ALA A 220 13.52 -6.84 -5.00
N VAL A 221 14.84 -6.78 -4.76
CA VAL A 221 15.66 -5.58 -4.95
C VAL A 221 15.69 -5.16 -6.42
N ILE A 222 15.92 -6.13 -7.32
CA ILE A 222 15.98 -5.87 -8.76
C ILE A 222 14.58 -5.45 -9.28
N ALA A 223 13.55 -6.18 -8.90
CA ALA A 223 12.18 -5.89 -9.30
C ALA A 223 11.73 -4.48 -8.85
N THR A 224 12.01 -4.12 -7.59
CA THR A 224 11.68 -2.80 -7.05
C THR A 224 12.39 -1.68 -7.80
N LEU A 225 13.68 -1.85 -8.12
CA LEU A 225 14.45 -0.87 -8.89
C LEU A 225 13.82 -0.65 -10.28
N HIS A 226 13.54 -1.73 -11.02
CA HIS A 226 12.92 -1.66 -12.35
C HIS A 226 11.52 -1.03 -12.30
N SER A 227 10.69 -1.38 -11.32
CA SER A 227 9.35 -0.84 -11.14
C SER A 227 9.37 0.66 -10.89
N ARG A 228 10.26 1.16 -10.02
CA ARG A 228 10.40 2.59 -9.74
C ARG A 228 10.84 3.39 -10.96
N VAL A 229 11.80 2.86 -11.73
CA VAL A 229 12.25 3.49 -12.98
C VAL A 229 11.12 3.54 -14.01
N ALA A 230 10.40 2.43 -14.22
CA ALA A 230 9.29 2.36 -15.16
C ALA A 230 8.15 3.33 -14.79
N ARG A 231 7.78 3.41 -13.51
CA ARG A 231 6.77 4.36 -13.01
C ARG A 231 7.21 5.81 -13.19
N ALA A 232 8.46 6.14 -12.91
CA ALA A 232 8.98 7.49 -13.12
C ALA A 232 8.93 7.88 -14.61
N LEU A 233 9.44 7.02 -15.50
CA LEU A 233 9.46 7.28 -16.93
C LEU A 233 8.05 7.40 -17.55
N SER A 234 7.06 6.71 -16.99
CA SER A 234 5.68 6.77 -17.48
C SER A 234 5.09 8.18 -17.44
N ILE A 235 5.55 9.07 -16.56
CA ILE A 235 5.09 10.46 -16.47
C ILE A 235 5.34 11.23 -17.76
N LEU A 236 6.46 10.96 -18.45
CA LEU A 236 6.77 11.59 -19.73
C LEU A 236 5.83 11.17 -20.86
N ILE A 237 5.14 10.04 -20.70
CA ILE A 237 4.24 9.50 -21.69
C ILE A 237 2.82 10.07 -21.52
N VAL A 238 2.48 10.53 -20.30
CA VAL A 238 1.15 11.04 -19.96
C VAL A 238 0.66 12.17 -20.86
N PRO A 239 1.47 13.18 -21.27
CA PRO A 239 1.03 14.24 -22.19
C PRO A 239 0.53 13.69 -23.53
N PHE A 240 1.17 12.63 -24.06
CA PHE A 240 0.76 12.00 -25.31
C PHE A 240 -0.60 11.30 -25.21
N LEU A 241 -0.97 10.85 -24.03
CA LEU A 241 -2.31 10.32 -23.75
C LEU A 241 -3.33 11.45 -23.56
N ALA A 242 -2.97 12.54 -22.88
CA ALA A 242 -3.87 13.62 -22.47
C ALA A 242 -4.28 14.52 -23.64
N VAL A 243 -3.33 14.93 -24.51
CA VAL A 243 -3.57 15.88 -25.60
C VAL A 243 -4.65 15.40 -26.58
N PRO A 244 -4.58 14.21 -27.17
CA PRO A 244 -5.61 13.78 -28.11
C PRO A 244 -6.99 13.62 -27.46
N ARG A 245 -7.03 13.31 -26.17
CA ARG A 245 -8.29 13.18 -25.41
C ARG A 245 -8.96 14.53 -25.16
N GLY A 246 -8.16 15.56 -24.92
CA GLY A 246 -8.66 16.93 -24.81
C GLY A 246 -9.32 17.44 -26.08
N LEU A 247 -8.80 17.03 -27.26
CA LEU A 247 -9.32 17.40 -28.59
C LEU A 247 -10.67 16.74 -28.90
N VAL A 248 -10.82 15.48 -28.61
CA VAL A 248 -12.04 14.68 -28.92
C VAL A 248 -13.24 15.20 -28.12
N ALA A 249 -13.02 15.86 -26.99
CA ALA A 249 -14.09 16.38 -26.14
C ALA A 249 -15.02 17.41 -26.82
N LYS A 250 -14.69 17.92 -28.02
CA LYS A 250 -15.54 18.82 -28.81
C LYS A 250 -16.71 18.08 -29.51
N ARG A 251 -16.56 16.77 -29.79
CA ARG A 251 -17.48 15.97 -30.58
C ARG A 251 -18.20 14.84 -29.87
N SER A 252 -17.63 14.31 -28.78
CA SER A 252 -18.21 13.22 -28.00
C SER A 252 -18.53 13.64 -26.55
N GLY A 253 -19.40 12.88 -25.87
CA GLY A 253 -19.86 13.17 -24.51
C GLY A 253 -18.71 13.38 -23.51
N ARG A 254 -18.89 14.36 -22.63
CA ARG A 254 -17.89 14.88 -21.68
C ARG A 254 -17.14 13.83 -20.86
N ALA A 255 -17.79 12.73 -20.53
CA ALA A 255 -17.30 11.74 -19.58
C ALA A 255 -16.37 10.69 -20.20
N LEU A 256 -16.65 10.23 -21.42
CA LEU A 256 -15.98 9.06 -22.01
C LEU A 256 -14.48 9.26 -22.23
N GLY A 257 -14.07 10.41 -22.77
CA GLY A 257 -12.64 10.67 -23.04
C GLY A 257 -11.80 10.75 -21.77
N ILE A 258 -12.34 11.33 -20.69
CA ILE A 258 -11.71 11.44 -19.38
C ILE A 258 -11.63 10.05 -18.75
N SER A 259 -12.75 9.32 -18.71
CA SER A 259 -12.87 8.02 -18.06
C SER A 259 -11.92 6.99 -18.67
N VAL A 260 -11.81 6.94 -20.01
CA VAL A 260 -10.90 6.00 -20.67
C VAL A 260 -9.45 6.32 -20.39
N GLY A 261 -9.05 7.60 -20.34
CA GLY A 261 -7.67 7.96 -20.03
C GLY A 261 -7.31 7.65 -18.58
N VAL A 262 -8.21 7.96 -17.64
CA VAL A 262 -8.05 7.61 -16.23
C VAL A 262 -7.98 6.09 -16.07
N PHE A 263 -8.88 5.34 -16.71
CA PHE A 263 -8.89 3.89 -16.68
C PHE A 263 -7.58 3.28 -17.19
N LEU A 264 -7.06 3.77 -18.32
CA LEU A 264 -5.79 3.29 -18.87
C LEU A 264 -4.61 3.54 -17.93
N LEU A 265 -4.57 4.70 -17.25
CA LEU A 265 -3.52 5.01 -16.28
C LEU A 265 -3.63 4.13 -15.03
N LEU A 266 -4.84 3.93 -14.52
CA LEU A 266 -5.07 3.05 -13.37
C LEU A 266 -4.76 1.59 -13.70
N LEU A 267 -5.19 1.13 -14.89
CA LEU A 267 -4.89 -0.21 -15.36
C LEU A 267 -3.38 -0.44 -15.48
N TYR A 268 -2.66 0.50 -16.12
CA TYR A 268 -1.22 0.44 -16.24
C TYR A 268 -0.55 0.38 -14.86
N HIS A 269 -0.98 1.24 -13.92
CA HIS A 269 -0.43 1.26 -12.57
C HIS A 269 -0.65 -0.08 -11.84
N LYS A 270 -1.84 -0.66 -11.96
CA LYS A 270 -2.16 -1.97 -11.36
C LYS A 270 -1.40 -3.12 -12.00
N VAL A 271 -1.25 -3.11 -13.32
CA VAL A 271 -0.45 -4.13 -14.01
C VAL A 271 1.02 -4.08 -13.57
N LEU A 272 1.57 -2.87 -13.37
CA LEU A 272 2.93 -2.74 -12.82
C LEU A 272 3.05 -3.21 -11.36
N GLU A 273 2.00 -3.02 -10.56
CA GLU A 273 1.95 -3.49 -9.16
C GLU A 273 1.99 -5.02 -9.13
N PHE A 274 1.09 -5.70 -9.87
CA PHE A 274 1.13 -7.16 -10.02
C PHE A 274 2.44 -7.66 -10.63
N GLY A 275 2.96 -6.94 -11.63
CA GLY A 275 4.25 -7.28 -12.26
C GLY A 275 5.41 -7.20 -11.27
N LEU A 276 5.38 -6.25 -10.34
CA LEU A 276 6.34 -6.12 -9.26
C LEU A 276 6.26 -7.33 -8.31
N ASP A 277 5.05 -7.72 -7.88
CA ASP A 277 4.84 -8.84 -6.95
C ASP A 277 5.38 -10.15 -7.55
N PHE A 278 5.00 -10.47 -8.80
CA PHE A 278 5.51 -11.66 -9.49
C PHE A 278 7.03 -11.66 -9.71
N ALA A 279 7.62 -10.48 -9.92
CA ALA A 279 9.07 -10.36 -10.09
C ALA A 279 9.81 -10.44 -8.75
N ALA A 280 9.22 -9.89 -7.68
CA ALA A 280 9.80 -9.90 -6.34
C ALA A 280 9.84 -11.31 -5.75
N ASP A 281 8.83 -12.14 -6.05
CA ASP A 281 8.80 -13.56 -5.68
C ASP A 281 9.79 -14.44 -6.47
N GLY A 282 10.50 -13.84 -7.45
CA GLY A 282 11.46 -14.56 -8.30
C GLY A 282 10.82 -15.47 -9.35
N SER A 283 9.47 -15.50 -9.46
CA SER A 283 8.75 -16.35 -10.40
C SER A 283 8.99 -15.95 -11.85
N PHE A 284 9.13 -14.65 -12.12
CA PHE A 284 9.34 -14.12 -13.46
C PHE A 284 10.40 -13.02 -13.47
N SER A 285 11.05 -12.86 -14.63
CA SER A 285 12.04 -11.78 -14.81
C SER A 285 11.35 -10.39 -14.79
N PRO A 286 11.92 -9.39 -14.11
CA PRO A 286 11.44 -8.00 -14.11
C PRO A 286 11.36 -7.40 -15.52
N TRP A 287 12.18 -7.85 -16.46
CA TRP A 287 12.11 -7.43 -17.86
C TRP A 287 10.77 -7.79 -18.50
N LEU A 288 10.23 -8.96 -18.20
CA LEU A 288 8.97 -9.40 -18.75
C LEU A 288 7.78 -8.73 -18.05
N THR A 289 7.77 -8.73 -16.71
CA THR A 289 6.61 -8.33 -15.91
C THR A 289 6.45 -6.81 -15.79
N ILE A 290 7.53 -6.03 -15.93
CA ILE A 290 7.52 -4.57 -15.77
C ILE A 290 7.68 -3.87 -17.13
N TRP A 291 8.68 -4.27 -17.94
CA TRP A 291 8.97 -3.54 -19.17
C TRP A 291 8.04 -3.89 -20.32
N VAL A 292 7.55 -5.13 -20.43
CA VAL A 292 6.58 -5.48 -21.47
C VAL A 292 5.28 -4.67 -21.31
N PRO A 293 4.62 -4.61 -20.13
CA PRO A 293 3.47 -3.73 -19.91
C PRO A 293 3.78 -2.25 -20.19
N THR A 294 4.97 -1.79 -19.83
CA THR A 294 5.41 -0.40 -20.07
C THR A 294 5.50 -0.12 -21.57
N VAL A 295 6.12 -1.01 -22.35
CA VAL A 295 6.20 -0.87 -23.80
C VAL A 295 4.80 -0.93 -24.44
N VAL A 296 3.94 -1.83 -24.01
CA VAL A 296 2.55 -1.91 -24.48
C VAL A 296 1.81 -0.61 -24.19
N PHE A 297 1.97 -0.04 -23.00
CA PHE A 297 1.37 1.25 -22.65
C PHE A 297 1.88 2.40 -23.52
N VAL A 298 3.21 2.44 -23.80
CA VAL A 298 3.81 3.41 -24.74
C VAL A 298 3.23 3.28 -26.13
N LEU A 299 3.13 2.05 -26.65
CA LEU A 299 2.59 1.78 -27.99
C LEU A 299 1.11 2.15 -28.12
N ILE A 300 0.30 1.80 -27.12
CA ILE A 300 -1.12 2.19 -27.07
C ILE A 300 -1.23 3.71 -27.05
N THR A 301 -0.50 4.38 -26.18
CA THR A 301 -0.53 5.84 -26.04
C THR A 301 -0.03 6.53 -27.32
N GLY A 302 1.08 6.05 -27.90
CA GLY A 302 1.62 6.55 -29.17
C GLY A 302 0.65 6.38 -30.33
N ARG A 303 -0.03 5.21 -30.44
CA ARG A 303 -1.07 4.97 -31.43
C ARG A 303 -2.26 5.92 -31.24
N LEU A 304 -2.72 6.10 -30.01
CA LEU A 304 -3.83 7.02 -29.71
C LEU A 304 -3.46 8.48 -30.05
N TYR A 305 -2.22 8.86 -29.76
CA TYR A 305 -1.70 10.16 -30.15
C TYR A 305 -1.64 10.33 -31.70
N TYR A 306 -1.10 9.35 -32.41
CA TYR A 306 -1.00 9.38 -33.86
C TYR A 306 -2.37 9.52 -34.52
N ILE A 307 -3.36 8.74 -34.10
CA ILE A 307 -4.73 8.83 -34.61
C ILE A 307 -5.34 10.21 -34.32
N GLY A 308 -5.18 10.74 -33.11
CA GLY A 308 -5.70 12.05 -32.71
C GLY A 308 -5.02 13.24 -33.42
N ALA A 309 -3.73 13.10 -33.76
CA ALA A 309 -2.94 14.16 -34.37
C ALA A 309 -3.04 14.22 -35.87
N TYR A 310 -3.16 13.06 -36.55
CA TYR A 310 -3.00 12.97 -38.00
C TYR A 310 -4.27 12.51 -38.77
N GLN A 311 -5.22 11.86 -38.08
CA GLN A 311 -6.45 11.41 -38.76
C GLN A 311 -7.58 12.43 -38.58
N VAL A 312 -7.90 13.14 -39.64
CA VAL A 312 -9.02 14.10 -39.68
C VAL A 312 -10.34 13.33 -39.53
N GLY A 313 -11.05 13.56 -38.43
CA GLY A 313 -12.33 12.88 -38.16
C GLY A 313 -12.22 11.48 -37.54
N GLY A 314 -11.02 10.96 -37.36
CA GLY A 314 -10.79 9.70 -36.67
C GLY A 314 -11.07 9.87 -35.16
N THR A 315 -12.14 9.28 -34.68
CA THR A 315 -12.31 9.06 -33.25
C THR A 315 -11.46 7.84 -32.85
N PRO A 316 -10.37 8.00 -32.09
CA PRO A 316 -9.46 6.91 -31.73
C PRO A 316 -10.14 5.75 -31.01
N LEU A 317 -11.40 5.95 -30.68
CA LEU A 317 -12.20 5.03 -29.85
C LEU A 317 -13.51 4.59 -30.49
N LYS A 318 -13.67 4.76 -31.80
CA LYS A 318 -14.94 4.43 -32.44
C LYS A 318 -15.48 3.03 -32.07
N ASN A 319 -14.59 2.07 -31.93
CA ASN A 319 -14.96 0.72 -31.52
C ASN A 319 -15.21 0.59 -30.00
N ILE A 320 -14.52 1.41 -29.16
CA ILE A 320 -14.72 1.41 -27.70
C ILE A 320 -15.94 2.26 -27.35
N GLU A 321 -16.18 3.36 -28.06
CA GLU A 321 -17.39 4.16 -27.94
C GLU A 321 -18.63 3.35 -28.33
N ALA A 322 -18.57 2.57 -29.41
CA ALA A 322 -19.65 1.66 -29.78
C ALA A 322 -19.91 0.58 -28.69
N LEU A 323 -18.88 0.02 -28.09
CA LEU A 323 -19.02 -0.90 -26.95
C LEU A 323 -19.59 -0.22 -25.70
N ALA A 324 -19.12 0.99 -25.38
CA ALA A 324 -19.63 1.75 -24.25
C ALA A 324 -21.09 2.18 -24.44
N ASP A 325 -21.47 2.53 -25.67
CA ASP A 325 -22.88 2.85 -26.01
C ASP A 325 -23.77 1.60 -25.88
N ILE A 326 -23.33 0.44 -26.35
CA ILE A 326 -24.03 -0.84 -26.17
C ILE A 326 -24.21 -1.16 -24.69
N ILE A 327 -23.17 -1.02 -23.87
CA ILE A 327 -23.23 -1.26 -22.42
C ILE A 327 -24.16 -0.24 -21.75
N THR A 328 -24.10 1.02 -22.14
CA THR A 328 -24.93 2.09 -21.57
C THR A 328 -26.40 1.89 -21.94
N GLU A 329 -26.71 1.47 -23.16
CA GLU A 329 -28.07 1.10 -23.56
C GLU A 329 -28.59 -0.14 -22.83
N ALA A 330 -27.73 -1.16 -22.67
CA ALA A 330 -28.09 -2.35 -21.90
C ALA A 330 -28.39 -2.02 -20.44
N VAL A 331 -27.57 -1.19 -19.80
CA VAL A 331 -27.77 -0.72 -18.42
C VAL A 331 -29.03 0.14 -18.31
N LYS A 332 -29.29 1.07 -19.24
CA LYS A 332 -30.54 1.85 -19.27
C LYS A 332 -31.76 0.96 -19.45
N LYS A 333 -31.67 -0.06 -20.29
CA LYS A 333 -32.76 -1.02 -20.52
C LYS A 333 -33.08 -1.82 -19.27
N ILE A 334 -32.03 -2.24 -18.52
CA ILE A 334 -32.17 -2.93 -17.23
C ILE A 334 -32.79 -1.98 -16.18
N ILE A 335 -32.28 -0.75 -16.06
CA ILE A 335 -32.80 0.22 -15.09
C ILE A 335 -34.27 0.58 -15.39
N ASN A 336 -34.65 0.71 -16.67
CA ASN A 336 -36.03 1.00 -17.06
C ASN A 336 -36.97 -0.20 -16.82
N GLN A 337 -36.44 -1.42 -16.82
CA GLN A 337 -37.21 -2.63 -16.53
C GLN A 337 -37.53 -2.78 -15.02
N PHE A 338 -36.72 -2.15 -14.15
CA PHE A 338 -36.89 -2.10 -12.70
C PHE A 338 -37.56 -0.81 -12.20
N ARG A 339 -37.93 0.10 -13.10
CA ARG A 339 -38.67 1.31 -12.72
C ARG A 339 -40.14 0.93 -12.57
N PRO A 340 -40.74 0.97 -11.37
CA PRO A 340 -42.17 0.71 -11.23
C PRO A 340 -42.95 1.76 -12.02
N ALA A 341 -43.92 1.31 -12.80
CA ALA A 341 -44.85 2.19 -13.49
C ALA A 341 -45.51 3.11 -12.45
N SER A 342 -45.13 4.40 -12.48
CA SER A 342 -45.84 5.41 -11.70
C SER A 342 -47.26 5.44 -12.21
N SER A 343 -48.18 4.90 -11.41
CA SER A 343 -49.63 5.01 -11.64
C SER A 343 -50.03 6.48 -11.69
N HIS A 344 -50.42 6.93 -12.85
CA HIS A 344 -51.27 8.12 -12.97
C HIS A 344 -52.64 7.75 -12.40
N GLY A 345 -52.98 8.33 -11.25
CA GLY A 345 -54.28 8.48 -10.68
C GLY A 345 -54.44 9.94 -10.25
#